data_34fd2f27eb92fc1a687e60897fb9dbdd
#
_entry.id   34fd2f27eb92fc1a687e60897fb9dbdd
#
_cell.length_a   1.000
_cell.length_b   1.000
_cell.length_c   1.000
_cell.angle_alpha   90.00
_cell.angle_beta   90.00
_cell.angle_gamma   90.00
#
_symmetry.space_group_name_H-M   'P 1'
#
loop_
_entity.id
_entity.type
_entity.pdbx_description
1 polymer ?
#
loop_
_entity_poly.entity_id
_entity_poly.type
_entity_poly.pdbx_seq_one_letter_code
_entity_poly.pdbx_strand_id
1 'polypeptide(L)'
;MGISEHEQSILEKIYGKVLGREKRYFSVDELIREVGGCPDEVNESLNILVDEELIEIKPFRMGRITHKGILQVEGGGIPDKEKQRQVVILKLKELTSNDPDIYINIDALAGELNMLRYELFDILSFLQAEGMLKIHSRMSVSLPRRD
;
A
#
# COMPACT_ATOMS: atom_id res chain seq x y z
N MET A 1 6.24 14.10 -16.71
CA MET A 1 6.79 14.98 -15.70
C MET A 1 6.67 14.35 -14.36
N GLY A 2 7.68 14.41 -13.57
CA GLY A 2 7.70 13.77 -12.28
C GLY A 2 7.75 14.78 -11.15
N ILE A 3 8.04 14.28 -9.99
CA ILE A 3 8.25 15.08 -8.80
C ILE A 3 9.76 15.33 -8.63
N SER A 4 10.09 16.35 -7.85
CA SER A 4 11.50 16.67 -7.56
C SER A 4 12.10 15.65 -6.59
N GLU A 5 13.44 15.72 -6.42
CA GLU A 5 14.13 14.87 -5.45
C GLU A 5 13.62 15.10 -4.03
N HIS A 6 13.25 16.32 -3.69
CA HIS A 6 12.72 16.64 -2.38
C HIS A 6 11.36 15.97 -2.15
N GLU A 7 10.44 16.07 -3.12
CA GLU A 7 9.15 15.38 -3.02
C GLU A 7 9.33 13.87 -3.01
N GLN A 8 10.23 13.34 -3.83
CA GLN A 8 10.52 11.91 -3.84
C GLN A 8 11.01 11.44 -2.47
N SER A 9 11.92 12.20 -1.84
CA SER A 9 12.44 11.88 -0.52
C SER A 9 11.32 11.83 0.54
N ILE A 10 10.41 12.81 0.48
CA ILE A 10 9.26 12.83 1.40
C ILE A 10 8.34 11.63 1.16
N LEU A 11 8.08 11.32 -0.10
CA LEU A 11 7.24 10.17 -0.46
C LEU A 11 7.86 8.86 0.04
N GLU A 12 9.18 8.69 -0.11
CA GLU A 12 9.88 7.51 0.39
C GLU A 12 9.79 7.41 1.91
N LYS A 13 9.85 8.53 2.61
CA LYS A 13 9.68 8.56 4.05
C LYS A 13 8.27 8.12 4.45
N ILE A 14 7.26 8.61 3.73
CA ILE A 14 5.87 8.20 3.94
C ILE A 14 5.71 6.69 3.72
N TYR A 15 6.26 6.19 2.62
CA TYR A 15 6.24 4.76 2.29
C TYR A 15 6.80 3.93 3.45
N GLY A 16 7.95 4.31 3.99
CA GLY A 16 8.57 3.60 5.10
C GLY A 16 7.76 3.65 6.40
N LYS A 17 6.94 4.69 6.58
CA LYS A 17 6.13 4.84 7.79
C LYS A 17 4.84 4.02 7.76
N VAL A 18 4.27 3.79 6.60
CA VAL A 18 2.92 3.22 6.52
C VAL A 18 2.86 1.83 5.87
N LEU A 19 3.76 1.50 4.98
CA LEU A 19 3.69 0.23 4.27
C LEU A 19 4.12 -0.92 5.16
N GLY A 20 3.28 -1.95 5.27
CA GLY A 20 3.55 -3.09 6.12
C GLY A 20 3.47 -2.78 7.61
N ARG A 21 2.89 -1.66 7.99
CA ARG A 21 2.76 -1.23 9.37
C ARG A 21 1.31 -1.34 9.82
N GLU A 22 1.12 -1.49 11.14
CA GLU A 22 -0.21 -1.55 11.72
C GLU A 22 -1.00 -0.27 11.45
N LYS A 23 -0.34 0.88 11.59
CA LYS A 23 -0.94 2.17 11.25
C LYS A 23 -0.69 2.48 9.78
N ARG A 24 -1.77 2.55 9.02
CA ARG A 24 -1.72 2.77 7.57
C ARG A 24 -1.82 4.25 7.20
N TYR A 25 -2.00 5.11 8.21
CA TYR A 25 -2.06 6.56 8.03
C TYR A 25 -0.88 7.21 8.71
N PHE A 26 -0.39 8.29 8.12
CA PHE A 26 0.65 9.10 8.75
C PHE A 26 0.06 10.43 9.20
N SER A 27 0.64 11.00 10.26
CA SER A 27 0.28 12.34 10.71
C SER A 27 1.09 13.36 9.92
N VAL A 28 0.42 14.32 9.27
CA VAL A 28 1.10 15.38 8.54
C VAL A 28 1.98 16.19 9.49
N ASP A 29 1.49 16.49 10.69
CA ASP A 29 2.24 17.29 11.66
C ASP A 29 3.50 16.57 12.14
N GLU A 30 3.41 15.27 12.40
CA GLU A 30 4.59 14.47 12.76
C GLU A 30 5.59 14.42 11.62
N LEU A 31 5.11 14.26 10.39
CA LEU A 31 5.96 14.19 9.21
C LEU A 31 6.74 15.50 9.04
N ILE A 32 6.06 16.64 9.21
CA ILE A 32 6.71 17.94 9.12
C ILE A 32 7.85 18.06 10.16
N ARG A 33 7.61 17.62 11.39
CA ARG A 33 8.63 17.64 12.43
C ARG A 33 9.81 16.72 12.11
N GLU A 34 9.52 15.54 11.56
CA GLU A 34 10.57 14.55 11.24
C GLU A 34 11.42 14.95 10.03
N VAL A 35 10.79 15.56 9.04
CA VAL A 35 11.53 16.03 7.85
C VAL A 35 12.45 17.18 8.24
N GLY A 36 12.01 18.03 9.15
CA GLY A 36 12.77 19.20 9.57
C GLY A 36 12.73 20.30 8.53
N GLY A 37 13.49 21.36 8.76
CA GLY A 37 13.54 22.49 7.86
C GLY A 37 12.31 23.38 7.99
N CYS A 38 11.94 24.04 6.90
CA CYS A 38 10.82 24.96 6.88
C CYS A 38 9.49 24.22 6.71
N PRO A 39 8.54 24.34 7.71
CA PRO A 39 7.25 23.68 7.58
C PRO A 39 6.48 24.05 6.32
N ASP A 40 6.58 25.29 5.86
CA ASP A 40 5.90 25.73 4.65
C ASP A 40 6.38 25.00 3.41
N GLU A 41 7.70 24.73 3.33
CA GLU A 41 8.26 23.99 2.22
C GLU A 41 7.77 22.52 2.22
N VAL A 42 7.67 21.92 3.41
CA VAL A 42 7.16 20.55 3.52
C VAL A 42 5.68 20.50 3.12
N ASN A 43 4.87 21.46 3.59
CA ASN A 43 3.46 21.55 3.21
C ASN A 43 3.30 21.72 1.69
N GLU A 44 4.12 22.54 1.09
CA GLU A 44 4.10 22.76 -0.36
C GLU A 44 4.42 21.47 -1.11
N SER A 45 5.42 20.74 -0.65
CA SER A 45 5.78 19.44 -1.23
C SER A 45 4.65 18.42 -1.08
N LEU A 46 3.99 18.41 0.09
CA LEU A 46 2.84 17.52 0.30
C LEU A 46 1.70 17.85 -0.65
N ASN A 47 1.43 19.14 -0.89
CA ASN A 47 0.40 19.56 -1.85
C ASN A 47 0.72 19.08 -3.26
N ILE A 48 2.00 19.13 -3.65
CA ILE A 48 2.42 18.61 -4.96
C ILE A 48 2.18 17.10 -5.03
N LEU A 49 2.48 16.37 -3.97
CA LEU A 49 2.26 14.93 -3.93
C LEU A 49 0.76 14.59 -4.02
N VAL A 50 -0.10 15.41 -3.39
CA VAL A 50 -1.56 15.25 -3.51
C VAL A 50 -2.01 15.52 -4.94
N ASP A 51 -1.53 16.60 -5.55
CA ASP A 51 -1.90 16.97 -6.92
C ASP A 51 -1.48 15.90 -7.93
N GLU A 52 -0.34 15.24 -7.68
CA GLU A 52 0.14 14.14 -8.51
C GLU A 52 -0.52 12.80 -8.18
N GLU A 53 -1.47 12.80 -7.24
CA GLU A 53 -2.23 11.61 -6.82
C GLU A 53 -1.35 10.51 -6.19
N LEU A 54 -0.22 10.89 -5.62
CA LEU A 54 0.71 9.94 -4.99
C LEU A 54 0.36 9.72 -3.51
N ILE A 55 -0.28 10.69 -2.89
CA ILE A 55 -0.81 10.57 -1.52
C ILE A 55 -2.20 11.18 -1.47
N GLU A 56 -2.93 10.85 -0.40
CA GLU A 56 -4.21 11.49 -0.08
C GLU A 56 -4.12 12.06 1.33
N ILE A 57 -4.72 13.24 1.54
CA ILE A 57 -4.81 13.85 2.87
C ILE A 57 -6.27 13.78 3.29
N LYS A 58 -6.52 13.13 4.43
CA LYS A 58 -7.86 12.97 5.02
C LYS A 58 -8.09 14.02 6.10
N PRO A 59 -9.32 14.15 6.63
CA PRO A 59 -9.58 15.05 7.76
C PRO A 59 -8.64 14.81 8.92
N PHE A 60 -8.45 15.84 9.75
CA PHE A 60 -7.56 15.85 10.92
C PHE A 60 -6.07 15.70 10.55
N ARG A 61 -5.72 16.13 9.32
CA ARG A 61 -4.34 16.12 8.82
C ARG A 61 -3.69 14.74 8.87
N MET A 62 -4.48 13.72 8.57
CA MET A 62 -3.99 12.35 8.42
C MET A 62 -3.87 12.05 6.94
N GLY A 63 -2.78 11.42 6.53
CA GLY A 63 -2.55 11.09 5.13
C GLY A 63 -2.30 9.62 4.92
N ARG A 64 -2.38 9.22 3.67
CA ARG A 64 -2.05 7.84 3.27
C ARG A 64 -1.41 7.86 1.88
N ILE A 65 -0.60 6.83 1.61
CA ILE A 65 -0.01 6.67 0.28
C ILE A 65 -1.02 5.97 -0.62
N THR A 66 -1.05 6.37 -1.89
CA THR A 66 -1.91 5.74 -2.90
C THR A 66 -1.14 4.59 -3.56
N HIS A 67 -1.86 3.77 -4.33
CA HIS A 67 -1.20 2.74 -5.13
C HIS A 67 -0.18 3.36 -6.08
N LYS A 68 -0.55 4.47 -6.72
CA LYS A 68 0.36 5.20 -7.60
C LYS A 68 1.62 5.66 -6.86
N GLY A 69 1.46 6.12 -5.60
CA GLY A 69 2.59 6.50 -4.76
C GLY A 69 3.49 5.32 -4.44
N ILE A 70 2.91 4.15 -4.15
CA ILE A 70 3.70 2.93 -3.91
C ILE A 70 4.54 2.59 -5.15
N LEU A 71 3.91 2.63 -6.33
CA LEU A 71 4.62 2.35 -7.58
C LEU A 71 5.73 3.36 -7.84
N GLN A 72 5.51 4.63 -7.51
CA GLN A 72 6.51 5.69 -7.67
C GLN A 72 7.75 5.42 -6.81
N VAL A 73 7.55 4.99 -5.55
CA VAL A 73 8.66 4.67 -4.65
C VAL A 73 9.38 3.41 -5.10
N GLU A 74 8.64 2.39 -5.50
CA GLU A 74 9.23 1.10 -5.88
C GLU A 74 9.94 1.16 -7.23
N GLY A 75 9.60 2.14 -8.05
CA GLY A 75 10.26 2.36 -9.34
C GLY A 75 10.12 1.16 -10.27
N GLY A 76 11.23 0.59 -10.69
CA GLY A 76 11.25 -0.58 -11.56
C GLY A 76 10.95 -1.89 -10.84
N GLY A 77 10.58 -1.82 -9.58
CA GLY A 77 10.27 -2.97 -8.74
C GLY A 77 11.28 -3.18 -7.63
N ILE A 78 10.82 -3.79 -6.55
CA ILE A 78 11.68 -4.19 -5.44
C ILE A 78 11.57 -5.72 -5.38
N PRO A 79 12.64 -6.47 -5.72
CA PRO A 79 12.54 -7.94 -5.87
C PRO A 79 11.92 -8.65 -4.67
N ASP A 80 12.26 -8.26 -3.44
CA ASP A 80 11.71 -8.90 -2.25
C ASP A 80 10.22 -8.65 -2.11
N LYS A 81 9.75 -7.46 -2.46
CA LYS A 81 8.33 -7.11 -2.42
C LYS A 81 7.54 -7.89 -3.48
N GLU A 82 8.09 -7.95 -4.69
CA GLU A 82 7.48 -8.70 -5.78
C GLU A 82 7.37 -10.17 -5.45
N LYS A 83 8.42 -10.75 -4.86
CA LYS A 83 8.45 -12.15 -4.46
C LYS A 83 7.40 -12.42 -3.39
N GLN A 84 7.27 -11.55 -2.39
CA GLN A 84 6.26 -11.67 -1.36
C GLN A 84 4.85 -11.66 -1.94
N ARG A 85 4.60 -10.73 -2.87
CA ARG A 85 3.29 -10.62 -3.54
C ARG A 85 2.99 -11.85 -4.37
N GLN A 86 4.00 -12.40 -5.04
CA GLN A 86 3.85 -13.62 -5.83
C GLN A 86 3.50 -14.82 -4.94
N VAL A 87 4.15 -14.94 -3.79
CA VAL A 87 3.87 -16.02 -2.82
C VAL A 87 2.41 -15.93 -2.36
N VAL A 88 1.92 -14.73 -2.07
CA VAL A 88 0.54 -14.53 -1.62
C VAL A 88 -0.46 -14.95 -2.70
N ILE A 89 -0.26 -14.50 -3.94
CA ILE A 89 -1.20 -14.82 -5.02
C ILE A 89 -1.19 -16.31 -5.36
N LEU A 90 -0.02 -16.95 -5.30
CA LEU A 90 0.09 -18.39 -5.56
C LEU A 90 -0.61 -19.18 -4.46
N LYS A 91 -0.50 -18.76 -3.20
CA LYS A 91 -1.19 -19.41 -2.09
C LYS A 91 -2.70 -19.27 -2.23
N LEU A 92 -3.17 -18.10 -2.62
CA LEU A 92 -4.59 -17.88 -2.84
C LEU A 92 -5.10 -18.78 -3.97
N LYS A 93 -4.37 -18.90 -5.07
CA LYS A 93 -4.74 -19.80 -6.17
C LYS A 93 -4.80 -21.25 -5.71
N GLU A 94 -3.84 -21.66 -4.89
CA GLU A 94 -3.80 -23.02 -4.33
C GLU A 94 -5.02 -23.29 -3.46
N LEU A 95 -5.30 -22.41 -2.48
CA LEU A 95 -6.39 -22.60 -1.52
C LEU A 95 -7.78 -22.55 -2.17
N THR A 96 -7.92 -21.82 -3.26
CA THR A 96 -9.19 -21.69 -3.98
C THR A 96 -9.30 -22.65 -5.17
N SER A 97 -8.25 -23.40 -5.48
CA SER A 97 -8.17 -24.24 -6.68
C SER A 97 -8.48 -23.44 -7.95
N ASN A 98 -8.04 -22.17 -7.98
CA ASN A 98 -8.27 -21.22 -9.08
C ASN A 98 -9.76 -20.88 -9.30
N ASP A 99 -10.62 -21.13 -8.33
CA ASP A 99 -12.06 -20.86 -8.43
C ASP A 99 -12.37 -19.47 -7.84
N PRO A 100 -12.83 -18.50 -8.67
CA PRO A 100 -13.14 -17.15 -8.17
C PRO A 100 -14.36 -17.09 -7.25
N ASP A 101 -15.14 -18.14 -7.17
CA ASP A 101 -16.31 -18.20 -6.30
C ASP A 101 -15.97 -18.67 -4.87
N ILE A 102 -14.75 -19.11 -4.65
CA ILE A 102 -14.28 -19.52 -3.32
C ILE A 102 -13.63 -18.31 -2.63
N TYR A 103 -14.12 -17.98 -1.44
CA TYR A 103 -13.62 -16.87 -0.64
C TYR A 103 -12.79 -17.44 0.51
N ILE A 104 -11.61 -16.87 0.72
CA ILE A 104 -10.71 -17.28 1.79
C ILE A 104 -10.71 -16.18 2.86
N ASN A 105 -10.88 -16.56 4.11
CA ASN A 105 -10.78 -15.64 5.23
C ASN A 105 -9.37 -15.09 5.32
N ILE A 106 -9.23 -13.76 5.49
CA ILE A 106 -7.93 -13.10 5.50
C ILE A 106 -7.08 -13.57 6.66
N ASP A 107 -7.66 -13.78 7.85
CA ASP A 107 -6.92 -14.28 9.01
C ASP A 107 -6.41 -15.71 8.78
N ALA A 108 -7.23 -16.53 8.13
CA ALA A 108 -6.80 -17.89 7.78
C ALA A 108 -5.64 -17.87 6.79
N LEU A 109 -5.71 -16.98 5.80
CA LEU A 109 -4.63 -16.82 4.81
C LEU A 109 -3.35 -16.33 5.50
N ALA A 110 -3.47 -15.37 6.42
CA ALA A 110 -2.31 -14.89 7.18
C ALA A 110 -1.65 -16.02 7.97
N GLY A 111 -2.47 -16.88 8.59
CA GLY A 111 -1.96 -18.06 9.30
C GLY A 111 -1.21 -19.03 8.39
N GLU A 112 -1.78 -19.30 7.21
CA GLU A 112 -1.13 -20.17 6.21
C GLU A 112 0.20 -19.62 5.73
N LEU A 113 0.32 -18.30 5.64
CA LEU A 113 1.52 -17.63 5.15
C LEU A 113 2.48 -17.24 6.29
N ASN A 114 2.06 -17.46 7.53
CA ASN A 114 2.83 -17.08 8.71
C ASN A 114 3.16 -15.59 8.72
N MET A 115 2.16 -14.77 8.40
CA MET A 115 2.27 -13.32 8.31
C MET A 115 1.32 -12.65 9.31
N LEU A 116 1.66 -11.44 9.72
CA LEU A 116 0.73 -10.61 10.49
C LEU A 116 -0.38 -10.11 9.56
N ARG A 117 -1.59 -9.96 10.11
CA ARG A 117 -2.76 -9.56 9.31
C ARG A 117 -2.52 -8.24 8.57
N TYR A 118 -1.93 -7.24 9.22
CA TYR A 118 -1.74 -5.95 8.57
C TYR A 118 -0.69 -6.00 7.46
N GLU A 119 0.34 -6.84 7.60
CA GLU A 119 1.32 -7.05 6.54
C GLU A 119 0.65 -7.69 5.32
N LEU A 120 -0.15 -8.72 5.57
CA LEU A 120 -0.87 -9.38 4.49
C LEU A 120 -1.88 -8.43 3.84
N PHE A 121 -2.60 -7.65 4.64
CA PHE A 121 -3.61 -6.73 4.11
C PHE A 121 -3.00 -5.70 3.16
N ASP A 122 -1.81 -5.20 3.45
CA ASP A 122 -1.10 -4.30 2.54
C ASP A 122 -0.79 -4.96 1.21
N ILE A 123 -0.33 -6.21 1.25
CA ILE A 123 -0.04 -6.98 0.03
C ILE A 123 -1.32 -7.22 -0.76
N LEU A 124 -2.40 -7.61 -0.07
CA LEU A 124 -3.68 -7.85 -0.72
C LEU A 124 -4.23 -6.56 -1.35
N SER A 125 -4.08 -5.43 -0.68
CA SER A 125 -4.53 -4.14 -1.21
C SER A 125 -3.76 -3.77 -2.48
N PHE A 126 -2.46 -4.02 -2.50
CA PHE A 126 -1.65 -3.82 -3.70
C PHE A 126 -2.13 -4.70 -4.84
N LEU A 127 -2.32 -5.98 -4.57
CA LEU A 127 -2.75 -6.94 -5.60
C LEU A 127 -4.17 -6.63 -6.11
N GLN A 128 -5.06 -6.17 -5.22
CA GLN A 128 -6.39 -5.74 -5.65
C GLN A 128 -6.31 -4.54 -6.59
N ALA A 129 -5.46 -3.57 -6.27
CA ALA A 129 -5.27 -2.41 -7.13
C ALA A 129 -4.73 -2.82 -8.51
N GLU A 130 -3.97 -3.91 -8.57
CA GLU A 130 -3.46 -4.46 -9.83
C GLU A 130 -4.46 -5.38 -10.53
N GLY A 131 -5.64 -5.58 -9.97
CA GLY A 131 -6.68 -6.42 -10.55
C GLY A 131 -6.47 -7.92 -10.40
N MET A 132 -5.56 -8.34 -9.53
CA MET A 132 -5.18 -9.74 -9.39
C MET A 132 -6.02 -10.52 -8.39
N LEU A 133 -6.79 -9.82 -7.55
CA LEU A 133 -7.69 -10.42 -6.58
C LEU A 133 -8.74 -9.40 -6.16
N LYS A 134 -9.69 -9.83 -5.33
CA LYS A 134 -10.74 -8.95 -4.81
C LYS A 134 -10.91 -9.18 -3.31
N ILE A 135 -10.92 -8.09 -2.56
CA ILE A 135 -11.13 -8.09 -1.11
C ILE A 135 -12.62 -7.83 -0.84
N HIS A 136 -13.23 -8.64 0.03
CA HIS A 136 -14.65 -8.55 0.38
C HIS A 136 -14.77 -8.14 1.85
N SER A 137 -15.26 -6.92 2.09
CA SER A 137 -15.58 -6.41 3.43
C SER A 137 -14.43 -6.53 4.44
N ARG A 138 -13.19 -6.48 4.00
CA ARG A 138 -11.98 -6.63 4.82
C ARG A 138 -11.88 -7.96 5.56
N MET A 139 -12.75 -8.90 5.25
CA MET A 139 -12.83 -10.19 5.95
C MET A 139 -12.32 -11.34 5.11
N SER A 140 -12.50 -11.25 3.81
CA SER A 140 -12.17 -12.36 2.91
C SER A 140 -11.64 -11.84 1.57
N VAL A 141 -11.04 -12.75 0.83
CA VAL A 141 -10.42 -12.45 -0.45
C VAL A 141 -10.75 -13.58 -1.43
N SER A 142 -10.91 -13.22 -2.70
CA SER A 142 -11.12 -14.21 -3.77
C SER A 142 -10.32 -13.80 -4.99
N LEU A 143 -10.17 -14.75 -5.93
CA LEU A 143 -9.60 -14.43 -7.23
C LEU A 143 -10.59 -13.58 -8.03
N PRO A 144 -10.11 -12.77 -9.00
CA PRO A 144 -11.02 -11.96 -9.80
C PRO A 144 -11.82 -12.84 -10.75
N ARG A 145 -13.07 -12.45 -10.98
CA ARG A 145 -13.89 -13.12 -11.99
C ARG A 145 -13.47 -12.62 -13.35
N ARG A 146 -13.40 -13.54 -14.29
CA ARG A 146 -13.17 -13.21 -15.69
C ARG A 146 -14.52 -13.13 -16.39
N ASP A 147 -14.75 -11.99 -16.98
CA ASP A 147 -15.96 -11.82 -17.80
C ASP A 147 -15.71 -12.25 -19.22
#